data_66ad8a9e6ed03ec525187669dd5eb0e5
#
_entry.id   66ad8a9e6ed03ec525187669dd5eb0e5
#
_cell.length_a   1.000
_cell.length_b   1.000
_cell.length_c   1.000
_cell.angle_alpha   90.00
_cell.angle_beta   90.00
_cell.angle_gamma   90.00
#
_symmetry.space_group_name_H-M   'P 1'
#
loop_
_entity.id
_entity.type
_entity.pdbx_description
1 polymer ?
#
loop_
_entity_poly.entity_id
_entity_poly.type
_entity_poly.pdbx_seq_one_letter_code
_entity_poly.pdbx_strand_id
1 'polypeptide(L)' 'MHRIALAVDDIDEALAIAARHGCFPLRGVATYEDVYKLTYLRGPSGIIVMFAQELRPNG' A
#
# COMPACT_ATOMS: atom_id res chain seq x y z
N MET A 1 -11.17 15.01 1.71
CA MET A 1 -10.57 13.67 1.76
C MET A 1 -9.07 13.76 1.49
N HIS A 2 -8.28 13.19 2.35
CA HIS A 2 -6.83 13.23 2.21
C HIS A 2 -6.33 11.96 1.59
N ARG A 3 -5.35 12.08 0.72
CA ARG A 3 -4.68 10.95 0.10
C ARG A 3 -3.20 11.02 0.43
N ILE A 4 -2.65 9.90 0.85
CA ILE A 4 -1.25 9.82 1.20
C ILE A 4 -0.65 8.66 0.40
N ALA A 5 0.48 8.90 -0.26
CA ALA A 5 1.19 7.86 -0.98
C ALA A 5 2.51 7.61 -0.27
N LEU A 6 2.78 6.35 0.06
CA LEU A 6 3.99 5.96 0.77
C LEU A 6 4.72 4.87 0.00
N ALA A 7 6.02 5.04 -0.13
CA ALA A 7 6.87 4.00 -0.67
C ALA A 7 7.25 3.04 0.45
N VAL A 8 7.10 1.74 0.20
CA VAL A 8 7.40 0.72 1.20
C VAL A 8 8.35 -0.31 0.60
N ASP A 9 9.14 -0.95 1.45
CA ASP A 9 10.07 -1.97 1.00
C ASP A 9 9.38 -3.31 0.78
N ASP A 10 8.36 -3.59 1.58
CA ASP A 10 7.63 -4.85 1.52
C ASP A 10 6.16 -4.54 1.80
N ILE A 11 5.33 -4.64 0.76
CA ILE A 11 3.94 -4.26 0.87
C ILE A 11 3.15 -5.19 1.79
N ASP A 12 3.51 -6.48 1.83
CA ASP A 12 2.81 -7.42 2.70
C ASP A 12 3.08 -7.11 4.17
N GLU A 13 4.31 -6.76 4.49
CA GLU A 13 4.66 -6.36 5.84
C GLU A 13 3.97 -5.04 6.21
N ALA A 14 3.96 -4.09 5.28
CA ALA A 14 3.31 -2.81 5.50
C ALA A 14 1.82 -2.99 5.75
N LEU A 15 1.18 -3.90 5.02
CA LEU A 15 -0.23 -4.19 5.21
C LEU A 15 -0.52 -4.79 6.58
N ALA A 16 0.37 -5.67 7.05
CA ALA A 16 0.21 -6.27 8.37
C ALA A 16 0.30 -5.21 9.47
N ILE A 17 1.23 -4.28 9.32
CA ILE A 17 1.37 -3.18 10.28
C ILE A 17 0.14 -2.27 10.23
N ALA A 18 -0.31 -1.94 9.02
CA ALA A 18 -1.45 -1.06 8.85
C ALA A 18 -2.72 -1.65 9.47
N ALA A 19 -2.89 -2.97 9.38
CA ALA A 19 -4.05 -3.63 9.96
C ALA A 19 -4.12 -3.43 11.47
N ARG A 20 -2.98 -3.35 12.12
CA ARG A 20 -2.92 -3.09 13.56
C ARG A 20 -3.44 -1.71 13.92
N HIS A 21 -3.44 -0.81 12.96
CA HIS A 21 -3.88 0.58 13.16
C HIS A 21 -5.24 0.83 12.54
N GLY A 22 -5.96 -0.23 12.19
CA GLY A 22 -7.31 -0.08 11.66
C GLY A 22 -7.37 0.33 10.20
N CYS A 23 -6.30 0.14 9.46
CA CYS A 23 -6.25 0.46 8.03
C CYS A 23 -6.27 -0.83 7.23
N PHE A 24 -7.23 -0.97 6.34
CA PHE A 24 -7.43 -2.21 5.58
C PHE A 24 -7.50 -1.91 4.10
N PRO A 25 -6.99 -2.84 3.26
CA PRO A 25 -7.03 -2.64 1.82
C PRO A 25 -8.47 -2.58 1.31
N LEU A 26 -8.72 -1.66 0.40
CA LEU A 26 -10.01 -1.55 -0.26
C LEU A 26 -10.17 -2.64 -1.30
N ARG A 27 -9.07 -3.04 -1.91
CA ARG A 27 -8.99 -4.13 -2.86
C ARG A 27 -7.68 -4.85 -2.63
N GLY A 28 -7.47 -5.93 -3.33
CA GLY A 28 -6.21 -6.64 -3.22
C GLY A 28 -5.04 -5.82 -3.77
N VAL A 29 -3.86 -6.40 -3.67
CA VAL A 29 -2.66 -5.79 -4.20
C VAL A 29 -2.65 -5.94 -5.72
N ALA A 30 -2.36 -4.87 -6.43
CA ALA A 30 -2.26 -4.87 -7.88
C ALA A 30 -0.80 -4.68 -8.29
N THR A 31 -0.42 -5.32 -9.39
CA THR A 31 0.92 -5.16 -9.94
C THR A 31 0.81 -4.29 -11.18
N TYR A 32 1.62 -3.25 -11.25
CA TYR A 32 1.60 -2.32 -12.37
C TYR A 32 2.86 -2.52 -13.21
N GLU A 33 2.68 -3.02 -14.42
CA GLU A 33 3.75 -3.22 -15.41
C GLU A 33 4.96 -3.98 -14.86
N ASP A 34 4.73 -4.86 -13.88
CA ASP A 34 5.80 -5.61 -13.22
C ASP A 34 6.87 -4.73 -12.58
N VAL A 35 6.57 -3.45 -12.39
CA VAL A 35 7.50 -2.48 -11.81
C VAL A 35 7.11 -2.17 -10.37
N TYR A 36 5.81 -2.07 -10.11
CA TYR A 36 5.31 -1.72 -8.78
C TYR A 36 4.22 -2.65 -8.34
N LYS A 37 4.18 -2.91 -7.04
CA LYS A 37 2.99 -3.44 -6.38
C LYS A 37 2.31 -2.27 -5.70
N LEU A 38 1.01 -2.16 -5.88
CA LEU A 38 0.23 -1.05 -5.35
C LEU A 38 -0.96 -1.58 -4.59
N THR A 39 -1.32 -0.91 -3.51
CA THR A 39 -2.57 -1.17 -2.83
C THR A 39 -3.09 0.12 -2.21
N TYR A 40 -4.41 0.23 -2.13
CA TYR A 40 -5.06 1.35 -1.46
C TYR A 40 -5.71 0.85 -0.19
N LEU A 41 -5.52 1.59 0.89
CA LEU A 41 -6.09 1.26 2.18
C LEU A 41 -7.00 2.38 2.64
N ARG A 42 -7.96 2.03 3.48
CA ARG A 42 -8.82 3.00 4.10
C ARG A 42 -8.63 2.94 5.60
N GLY A 43 -8.35 4.09 6.18
CA GLY A 43 -8.20 4.22 7.62
C GLY A 43 -9.53 4.49 8.30
N PRO A 44 -9.54 4.45 9.63
CA PRO A 44 -10.79 4.62 10.40
C PRO A 44 -11.42 6.00 10.25
N SER A 45 -10.66 7.00 9.88
CA SER A 45 -11.19 8.36 9.69
C SER A 45 -11.52 8.66 8.24
N GLY A 46 -11.53 7.64 7.37
CA GLY A 46 -11.84 7.85 5.97
C GLY A 46 -10.66 8.27 5.12
N ILE A 47 -9.47 8.37 5.71
CA ILE A 47 -8.29 8.71 4.96
C ILE A 47 -7.91 7.58 4.01
N ILE A 48 -7.46 7.92 2.81
CA ILE A 48 -7.01 6.94 1.82
C ILE A 48 -5.49 6.95 1.77
N VAL A 49 -4.90 5.79 1.94
CA VAL A 49 -3.45 5.63 1.90
C VAL A 49 -3.10 4.67 0.79
N MET A 50 -2.12 5.00 -0.02
CA MET A 50 -1.61 4.11 -1.06
C MET A 50 -0.22 3.66 -0.64
N PHE A 51 0.02 2.36 -0.68
CA PHE A 51 1.36 1.81 -0.54
C PHE A 51 1.87 1.42 -1.91
N ALA A 52 3.12 1.72 -2.17
CA ALA A 52 3.77 1.35 -3.42
C ALA A 52 5.10 0.70 -3.11
N GLN A 53 5.28 -0.51 -3.62
CA GLN A 53 6.53 -1.24 -3.49
C GLN A 53 7.16 -1.37 -4.86
N GLU A 54 8.40 -0.93 -4.98
CA GLU A 54 9.14 -1.07 -6.23
C GLU A 54 9.62 -2.50 -6.38
N LEU A 55 9.28 -3.10 -7.50
CA LEU A 55 9.64 -4.49 -7.77
C LEU A 55 10.91 -4.65 -8.58
N ARG A 56 11.35 -3.56 -9.20
CA ARG A 56 12.49 -3.63 -10.10
C ARG A 56 13.73 -4.10 -9.36
N PRO A 57 14.39 -5.14 -9.85
CA PRO A 57 15.62 -5.58 -9.23
C PRO A 57 16.69 -4.51 -9.34
N ASN A 58 17.61 -4.53 -8.43
CA ASN A 58 18.75 -3.66 -8.49
C ASN A 58 19.54 -4.01 -9.71
N GLY A 59 19.37 -3.26 -10.67
CA GLY A 59 20.11 -3.62 -11.85
C GLY A 59 21.05 -2.65 -12.21
#